data_7eee26516b6f1fc913d4e44999ac4343
#
_entry.id   7eee26516b6f1fc913d4e44999ac4343
#
_cell.length_a   1.000
_cell.length_b   1.000
_cell.length_c   1.000
_cell.angle_alpha   90.00
_cell.angle_beta   90.00
_cell.angle_gamma   90.00
#
_symmetry.space_group_name_H-M   'P 1'
#
loop_
_entity.id
_entity.type
_entity.pdbx_description
1 polymer ?
#
loop_
_entity_poly.entity_id
_entity_poly.type
_entity_poly.pdbx_seq_one_letter_code
_entity_poly.pdbx_strand_id
1 'polypeptide(L)'
;MKNIVIYGASGYVGQELLKLCANHPEVNISGLSANSSVGQDIDFELKDNRKTKIKFEKFENIDLSNVDFIFNCLPNGQMHKAINNIDTGIRIIDLSIDFRLSNLSDYKSWYEIDHESNGEIVNFHYGLTEFNRDKIKISKHIANPGCYATSVLIPLLALAE
;
A
#
# COMPACT_ATOMS: atom_id res chain seq x y z
N MET A 1 -4.37 -2.85 -18.70
CA MET A 1 -4.84 -2.98 -17.31
C MET A 1 -3.67 -3.36 -16.42
N LYS A 2 -3.62 -2.85 -15.18
CA LYS A 2 -2.59 -3.16 -14.20
C LYS A 2 -3.12 -4.15 -13.18
N ASN A 3 -2.40 -5.24 -12.95
CA ASN A 3 -2.75 -6.22 -11.93
C ASN A 3 -2.30 -5.73 -10.56
N ILE A 4 -3.23 -5.69 -9.61
CA ILE A 4 -2.95 -5.24 -8.27
C ILE A 4 -3.31 -6.27 -7.22
N VAL A 5 -2.59 -6.22 -6.11
CA VAL A 5 -2.91 -6.95 -4.89
C VAL A 5 -3.10 -5.95 -3.76
N ILE A 6 -4.08 -6.19 -2.89
CA ILE A 6 -4.31 -5.40 -1.69
C ILE A 6 -4.00 -6.26 -0.46
N TYR A 7 -2.93 -5.95 0.23
CA TYR A 7 -2.59 -6.54 1.51
C TYR A 7 -3.40 -5.88 2.63
N GLY A 8 -4.00 -6.68 3.51
CA GLY A 8 -4.85 -6.17 4.58
C GLY A 8 -6.23 -5.67 4.10
N ALA A 9 -6.76 -6.25 3.03
CA ALA A 9 -7.98 -5.83 2.36
C ALA A 9 -9.26 -5.93 3.22
N SER A 10 -9.25 -6.71 4.30
CA SER A 10 -10.38 -6.81 5.24
C SER A 10 -10.46 -5.65 6.25
N GLY A 11 -9.40 -4.83 6.38
CA GLY A 11 -9.38 -3.64 7.23
C GLY A 11 -10.16 -2.46 6.61
N TYR A 12 -10.44 -1.42 7.41
CA TYR A 12 -11.19 -0.25 6.94
C TYR A 12 -10.58 0.40 5.69
N VAL A 13 -9.27 0.68 5.71
CA VAL A 13 -8.57 1.29 4.59
C VAL A 13 -8.56 0.37 3.37
N GLY A 14 -8.30 -0.93 3.61
CA GLY A 14 -8.30 -1.93 2.54
C GLY A 14 -9.65 -2.07 1.85
N GLN A 15 -10.75 -2.03 2.59
CA GLN A 15 -12.10 -2.09 2.03
C GLN A 15 -12.45 -0.84 1.20
N GLU A 16 -12.09 0.35 1.65
CA GLU A 16 -12.31 1.57 0.88
C GLU A 16 -11.45 1.59 -0.39
N LEU A 17 -10.20 1.15 -0.29
CA LEU A 17 -9.32 1.01 -1.46
C LEU A 17 -9.87 -0.02 -2.45
N LEU A 18 -10.38 -1.15 -1.97
CA LEU A 18 -11.01 -2.16 -2.81
C LEU A 18 -12.18 -1.57 -3.62
N LYS A 19 -13.06 -0.78 -3.00
CA LYS A 19 -14.17 -0.11 -3.69
C LYS A 19 -13.67 0.85 -4.79
N LEU A 20 -12.62 1.62 -4.50
CA LEU A 20 -12.02 2.53 -5.48
C LEU A 20 -11.40 1.76 -6.65
N CYS A 21 -10.62 0.71 -6.36
CA CYS A 21 -9.96 -0.11 -7.38
C CYS A 21 -10.94 -0.91 -8.23
N ALA A 22 -12.01 -1.45 -7.65
CA ALA A 22 -13.06 -2.17 -8.37
C ALA A 22 -13.76 -1.30 -9.44
N ASN A 23 -13.78 0.01 -9.22
CA ASN A 23 -14.36 0.97 -10.15
C ASN A 23 -13.33 1.65 -11.09
N HIS A 24 -12.06 1.29 -11.00
CA HIS A 24 -11.01 1.90 -11.82
C HIS A 24 -10.83 1.17 -13.15
N PRO A 25 -10.92 1.88 -14.32
CA PRO A 25 -10.95 1.23 -15.64
C PRO A 25 -9.64 0.53 -16.01
N GLU A 26 -8.51 0.96 -15.46
CA GLU A 26 -7.17 0.45 -15.79
C GLU A 26 -6.63 -0.56 -14.76
N VAL A 27 -7.44 -0.98 -13.79
CA VAL A 27 -7.01 -1.85 -12.68
C VAL A 27 -7.76 -3.17 -12.71
N ASN A 28 -7.01 -4.25 -12.51
CA ASN A 28 -7.52 -5.59 -12.25
C ASN A 28 -7.05 -6.06 -10.87
N ILE A 29 -7.98 -6.42 -9.99
CA ILE A 29 -7.67 -6.93 -8.65
C ILE A 29 -7.39 -8.43 -8.78
N SER A 30 -6.13 -8.84 -8.60
CA SER A 30 -5.68 -10.22 -8.75
C SER A 30 -5.57 -10.97 -7.41
N GLY A 31 -5.50 -10.26 -6.28
CA GLY A 31 -5.41 -10.89 -4.98
C GLY A 31 -5.77 -9.95 -3.83
N LEU A 32 -6.33 -10.51 -2.77
CA LEU A 32 -6.70 -9.81 -1.54
C LEU A 32 -6.19 -10.58 -0.33
N SER A 33 -5.42 -9.93 0.55
CA SER A 33 -5.04 -10.59 1.80
C SER A 33 -5.85 -10.13 2.99
N ALA A 34 -6.01 -11.05 3.92
CA ALA A 34 -6.57 -10.80 5.24
C ALA A 34 -5.93 -11.74 6.28
N ASN A 35 -6.04 -11.40 7.56
CA ASN A 35 -5.61 -12.28 8.64
C ASN A 35 -6.81 -13.07 9.22
N SER A 36 -7.81 -12.37 9.75
CA SER A 36 -8.98 -12.98 10.40
C SER A 36 -10.02 -13.52 9.43
N SER A 37 -10.03 -13.06 8.18
CA SER A 37 -11.03 -13.42 7.16
C SER A 37 -10.47 -14.37 6.09
N VAL A 38 -9.33 -15.01 6.34
CA VAL A 38 -8.74 -15.99 5.40
C VAL A 38 -9.75 -17.08 5.05
N GLY A 39 -9.87 -17.38 3.77
CA GLY A 39 -10.80 -18.38 3.24
C GLY A 39 -12.23 -17.88 3.02
N GLN A 40 -12.59 -16.70 3.51
CA GLN A 40 -13.86 -16.08 3.22
C GLN A 40 -13.84 -15.46 1.82
N ASP A 41 -14.97 -15.54 1.14
CA ASP A 41 -15.17 -14.86 -0.13
C ASP A 41 -15.64 -13.42 0.12
N ILE A 42 -15.18 -12.50 -0.71
CA ILE A 42 -15.75 -11.18 -0.83
C ILE A 42 -16.36 -11.03 -2.22
N ASP A 43 -17.64 -10.67 -2.25
CA ASP A 43 -18.34 -10.34 -3.48
C ASP A 43 -18.36 -8.82 -3.63
N PHE A 44 -17.95 -8.32 -4.77
CA PHE A 44 -18.07 -6.90 -5.11
C PHE A 44 -18.48 -6.72 -6.57
N GLU A 45 -19.20 -5.65 -6.83
CA GLU A 45 -19.70 -5.30 -8.14
C GLU A 45 -18.74 -4.34 -8.84
N LEU A 46 -18.33 -4.69 -10.04
CA LEU A 46 -17.55 -3.82 -10.91
C LEU A 46 -18.45 -2.80 -11.61
N LYS A 47 -17.85 -1.72 -12.11
CA LYS A 47 -18.55 -0.62 -12.80
C LYS A 47 -19.44 -1.07 -13.98
N ASP A 48 -19.12 -2.19 -14.58
CA ASP A 48 -19.87 -2.80 -15.69
C ASP A 48 -20.92 -3.82 -15.21
N ASN A 49 -21.31 -3.80 -13.96
CA ASN A 49 -22.24 -4.68 -13.27
C ASN A 49 -21.79 -6.16 -13.24
N ARG A 50 -20.54 -6.46 -13.57
CA ARG A 50 -19.99 -7.80 -13.35
C ARG A 50 -19.75 -8.00 -11.87
N LYS A 51 -20.29 -9.10 -11.35
CA LYS A 51 -19.96 -9.53 -9.98
C LYS A 51 -18.66 -10.31 -10.01
N THR A 52 -17.73 -9.90 -9.21
CA THR A 52 -16.44 -10.58 -9.02
C THR A 52 -16.36 -11.11 -7.61
N LYS A 53 -15.90 -12.35 -7.50
CA LYS A 53 -15.72 -13.03 -6.24
C LYS A 53 -14.24 -13.37 -6.07
N ILE A 54 -13.64 -12.84 -5.02
CA ILE A 54 -12.24 -13.12 -4.68
C ILE A 54 -12.21 -13.65 -3.25
N LYS A 55 -11.40 -14.69 -3.03
CA LYS A 55 -11.16 -15.25 -1.70
C LYS A 55 -10.01 -14.52 -1.02
N PHE A 56 -10.19 -14.22 0.27
CA PHE A 56 -9.08 -13.72 1.07
C PHE A 56 -8.06 -14.82 1.35
N GLU A 57 -6.81 -14.50 1.14
CA GLU A 57 -5.66 -15.36 1.41
C GLU A 57 -4.74 -14.74 2.47
N LYS A 58 -3.81 -15.52 3.01
CA LYS A 58 -2.66 -14.95 3.72
C LYS A 58 -1.77 -14.25 2.70
N PHE A 59 -1.15 -13.11 3.08
CA PHE A 59 -0.35 -12.35 2.13
C PHE A 59 0.85 -13.16 1.59
N GLU A 60 1.38 -14.09 2.37
CA GLU A 60 2.49 -14.97 1.97
C GLU A 60 2.09 -16.00 0.90
N ASN A 61 0.78 -16.27 0.73
CA ASN A 61 0.28 -17.28 -0.19
C ASN A 61 -0.23 -16.69 -1.51
N ILE A 62 -0.31 -15.38 -1.64
CA ILE A 62 -0.77 -14.74 -2.86
C ILE A 62 0.27 -14.91 -3.97
N ASP A 63 -0.16 -15.39 -5.13
CA ASP A 63 0.69 -15.47 -6.32
C ASP A 63 0.99 -14.06 -6.87
N LEU A 64 2.26 -13.68 -6.79
CA LEU A 64 2.75 -12.37 -7.24
C LEU A 64 3.34 -12.38 -8.67
N SER A 65 3.33 -13.50 -9.39
CA SER A 65 4.01 -13.67 -10.68
C SER A 65 3.60 -12.69 -11.78
N ASN A 66 2.36 -12.19 -11.72
CA ASN A 66 1.80 -11.26 -12.71
C ASN A 66 1.28 -9.97 -12.06
N VAL A 67 1.85 -9.56 -10.93
CA VAL A 67 1.42 -8.37 -10.17
C VAL A 67 2.27 -7.17 -10.53
N ASP A 68 1.63 -6.06 -10.90
CA ASP A 68 2.29 -4.78 -11.17
C ASP A 68 2.45 -3.95 -9.87
N PHE A 69 1.43 -3.98 -8.99
CA PHE A 69 1.40 -3.16 -7.78
C PHE A 69 0.87 -3.93 -6.58
N ILE A 70 1.48 -3.68 -5.43
CA ILE A 70 0.95 -4.04 -4.12
C ILE A 70 0.53 -2.77 -3.40
N PHE A 71 -0.73 -2.70 -2.96
CA PHE A 71 -1.19 -1.72 -1.98
C PHE A 71 -1.14 -2.36 -0.60
N ASN A 72 -0.29 -1.83 0.26
CA ASN A 72 -0.16 -2.33 1.61
C ASN A 72 -1.07 -1.59 2.59
N CYS A 73 -2.06 -2.28 3.12
CA CYS A 73 -2.93 -1.86 4.22
C CYS A 73 -2.78 -2.76 5.46
N LEU A 74 -1.66 -3.48 5.58
CA LEU A 74 -1.34 -4.25 6.78
C LEU A 74 -1.14 -3.33 7.99
N PRO A 75 -1.29 -3.85 9.20
CA PRO A 75 -0.87 -3.14 10.41
C PRO A 75 0.59 -2.70 10.36
N ASN A 76 0.89 -1.60 11.05
CA ASN A 76 2.25 -1.07 11.18
C ASN A 76 3.23 -2.15 11.65
N GLY A 77 4.46 -2.10 11.16
CA GLY A 77 5.53 -3.04 11.52
C GLY A 77 5.45 -4.40 10.82
N GLN A 78 4.64 -4.55 9.77
CA GLN A 78 4.52 -5.81 9.03
C GLN A 78 5.14 -5.72 7.62
N MET A 79 4.98 -4.60 6.93
CA MET A 79 5.43 -4.50 5.55
C MET A 79 6.95 -4.49 5.43
N HIS A 80 7.66 -3.84 6.35
CA HIS A 80 9.12 -3.83 6.34
C HIS A 80 9.76 -5.22 6.52
N LYS A 81 9.02 -6.20 7.04
CA LYS A 81 9.42 -7.61 7.09
C LYS A 81 9.07 -8.35 5.80
N ALA A 82 7.86 -8.10 5.30
CA ALA A 82 7.35 -8.76 4.10
C ALA A 82 8.11 -8.40 2.83
N ILE A 83 8.59 -7.15 2.71
CA ILE A 83 9.20 -6.63 1.49
C ILE A 83 10.42 -7.43 1.01
N ASN A 84 11.18 -8.02 1.95
CA ASN A 84 12.37 -8.80 1.62
C ASN A 84 12.07 -10.05 0.77
N ASN A 85 10.81 -10.50 0.72
CA ASN A 85 10.34 -11.65 -0.03
C ASN A 85 9.52 -11.26 -1.27
N ILE A 86 9.44 -9.97 -1.60
CA ILE A 86 8.70 -9.46 -2.75
C ILE A 86 9.67 -9.22 -3.90
N ASP A 87 9.28 -9.66 -5.11
CA ASP A 87 10.08 -9.43 -6.32
C ASP A 87 10.34 -7.94 -6.55
N THR A 88 11.58 -7.62 -6.89
CA THR A 88 12.01 -6.23 -7.10
C THR A 88 11.33 -5.55 -8.29
N GLY A 89 10.64 -6.26 -9.16
CA GLY A 89 9.86 -5.71 -10.28
C GLY A 89 8.54 -5.09 -9.85
N ILE A 90 7.99 -5.49 -8.70
CA ILE A 90 6.67 -5.05 -8.23
C ILE A 90 6.78 -3.66 -7.57
N ARG A 91 5.85 -2.78 -7.88
CA ARG A 91 5.74 -1.47 -7.23
C ARG A 91 4.88 -1.57 -5.97
N ILE A 92 5.27 -0.86 -4.93
CA ILE A 92 4.57 -0.89 -3.64
C ILE A 92 4.07 0.50 -3.28
N ILE A 93 2.80 0.58 -2.88
CA ILE A 93 2.21 1.77 -2.27
C ILE A 93 1.88 1.38 -0.83
N ASP A 94 2.69 1.85 0.10
CA ASP A 94 2.58 1.52 1.51
C ASP A 94 1.74 2.56 2.26
N LEU A 95 0.64 2.11 2.89
CA LEU A 95 -0.24 2.96 3.69
C LEU A 95 0.07 2.87 5.19
N SER A 96 1.03 2.02 5.59
CA SER A 96 1.51 1.91 6.97
C SER A 96 2.51 3.04 7.32
N ILE A 97 3.10 2.97 8.51
CA ILE A 97 4.18 3.87 8.90
C ILE A 97 5.55 3.41 8.40
N ASP A 98 5.66 2.19 7.89
CA ASP A 98 6.91 1.44 7.79
C ASP A 98 7.96 2.13 6.93
N PHE A 99 7.55 2.92 5.94
CA PHE A 99 8.47 3.57 5.00
C PHE A 99 8.33 5.11 4.93
N ARG A 100 7.62 5.73 5.89
CA ARG A 100 7.41 7.19 5.89
C ARG A 100 8.65 7.99 6.27
N LEU A 101 9.56 7.39 7.02
CA LEU A 101 10.84 7.98 7.40
C LEU A 101 11.96 7.27 6.62
N SER A 102 12.92 8.03 6.12
CA SER A 102 14.04 7.51 5.32
C SER A 102 15.24 7.06 6.15
N ASN A 103 15.20 7.28 7.46
CA ASN A 103 16.29 7.00 8.38
C ASN A 103 15.86 5.98 9.44
N LEU A 104 16.63 4.92 9.60
CA LEU A 104 16.36 3.84 10.56
C LEU A 104 16.39 4.30 12.03
N SER A 105 17.29 5.23 12.37
CA SER A 105 17.37 5.76 13.74
C SER A 105 16.16 6.60 14.09
N ASP A 106 15.66 7.40 13.15
CA ASP A 106 14.46 8.19 13.34
C ASP A 106 13.23 7.29 13.43
N TYR A 107 13.13 6.27 12.55
CA TYR A 107 12.06 5.30 12.61
C TYR A 107 11.99 4.61 13.99
N LYS A 108 13.12 4.11 14.49
CA LYS A 108 13.20 3.48 15.80
C LYS A 108 12.85 4.45 16.93
N SER A 109 13.33 5.70 16.84
CA SER A 109 13.08 6.73 17.87
C SER A 109 11.60 7.12 17.98
N TRP A 110 10.90 7.22 16.82
CA TRP A 110 9.51 7.68 16.79
C TRP A 110 8.49 6.54 16.96
N TYR A 111 8.81 5.34 16.49
CA TYR A 111 7.84 4.23 16.45
C TYR A 111 8.19 3.10 17.43
N GLU A 112 9.36 3.15 18.06
CA GLU A 112 9.86 2.13 19.01
C GLU A 112 9.92 0.71 18.41
N ILE A 113 10.05 0.61 17.10
CA ILE A 113 10.12 -0.63 16.31
C ILE A 113 11.46 -0.68 15.58
N ASP A 114 12.12 -1.85 15.58
CA ASP A 114 13.28 -2.08 14.73
C ASP A 114 12.83 -2.37 13.30
N HIS A 115 13.44 -1.70 12.33
CA HIS A 115 13.09 -1.85 10.91
C HIS A 115 13.93 -2.94 10.25
N GLU A 116 13.31 -3.90 9.58
CA GLU A 116 13.94 -5.14 9.09
C GLU A 116 14.04 -5.23 7.55
N SER A 117 13.91 -4.15 6.81
CA SER A 117 13.79 -4.15 5.34
C SER A 117 15.10 -4.22 4.54
N ASN A 118 16.20 -4.66 5.10
CA ASN A 118 17.49 -4.81 4.38
C ASN A 118 17.89 -3.59 3.52
N GLY A 119 17.58 -2.37 3.96
CA GLY A 119 17.91 -1.12 3.26
C GLY A 119 16.83 -0.59 2.31
N GLU A 120 15.72 -1.28 2.09
CA GLU A 120 14.64 -0.83 1.21
C GLU A 120 13.97 0.49 1.66
N ILE A 121 14.16 0.89 2.92
CA ILE A 121 13.59 2.13 3.47
C ILE A 121 13.93 3.37 2.64
N VAL A 122 15.10 3.41 2.01
CA VAL A 122 15.56 4.54 1.19
C VAL A 122 14.94 4.57 -0.22
N ASN A 123 14.28 3.48 -0.64
CA ASN A 123 13.67 3.35 -1.96
C ASN A 123 12.23 3.84 -2.01
N PHE A 124 11.68 4.26 -0.86
CA PHE A 124 10.34 4.81 -0.78
C PHE A 124 10.35 6.33 -0.83
N HIS A 125 9.49 6.90 -1.67
CA HIS A 125 9.26 8.34 -1.72
C HIS A 125 7.97 8.71 -0.99
N TYR A 126 8.02 9.80 -0.23
CA TYR A 126 6.86 10.28 0.51
C TYR A 126 5.76 10.77 -0.44
N GLY A 127 4.60 10.12 -0.39
CA GLY A 127 3.54 10.20 -1.38
C GLY A 127 2.55 11.36 -1.20
N LEU A 128 2.97 12.51 -0.66
CA LEU A 128 2.11 13.71 -0.62
C LEU A 128 1.95 14.26 -2.03
N THR A 129 0.89 13.85 -2.72
CA THR A 129 0.69 14.00 -4.16
C THR A 129 0.69 15.47 -4.61
N GLU A 130 0.16 16.36 -3.81
CA GLU A 130 0.05 17.78 -4.10
C GLU A 130 1.42 18.43 -4.29
N PHE A 131 2.43 17.98 -3.54
CA PHE A 131 3.79 18.54 -3.55
C PHE A 131 4.83 17.65 -4.22
N ASN A 132 4.60 16.35 -4.27
CA ASN A 132 5.58 15.38 -4.76
C ASN A 132 5.17 14.67 -6.06
N ARG A 133 4.20 15.19 -6.81
CA ARG A 133 3.63 14.53 -7.99
C ARG A 133 4.69 14.02 -8.98
N ASP A 134 5.67 14.82 -9.31
CA ASP A 134 6.69 14.43 -10.30
C ASP A 134 7.65 13.37 -9.77
N LYS A 135 7.97 13.42 -8.49
CA LYS A 135 8.74 12.35 -7.83
C LYS A 135 7.95 11.04 -7.77
N ILE A 136 6.66 11.11 -7.46
CA ILE A 136 5.77 9.95 -7.40
C ILE A 136 5.70 9.23 -8.75
N LYS A 137 5.61 9.96 -9.87
CA LYS A 137 5.54 9.38 -11.22
C LYS A 137 6.73 8.49 -11.57
N ILE A 138 7.92 8.86 -11.11
CA ILE A 138 9.16 8.14 -11.41
C ILE A 138 9.58 7.18 -10.31
N SER A 139 8.92 7.22 -9.16
CA SER A 139 9.27 6.40 -8.01
C SER A 139 8.82 4.96 -8.20
N LYS A 140 9.65 4.04 -7.72
CA LYS A 140 9.33 2.63 -7.67
C LYS A 140 8.36 2.33 -6.53
N HIS A 141 8.62 2.86 -5.34
CA HIS A 141 7.80 2.64 -4.15
C HIS A 141 7.35 3.97 -3.55
N ILE A 142 6.16 3.96 -2.98
CA ILE A 142 5.53 5.14 -2.38
C ILE A 142 5.16 4.85 -0.92
N ALA A 143 5.62 5.71 -0.01
CA ALA A 143 5.15 5.75 1.36
C ALA A 143 3.98 6.75 1.45
N ASN A 144 2.76 6.25 1.52
CA ASN A 144 1.57 7.09 1.58
C ASN A 144 1.49 7.84 2.91
N PRO A 145 1.25 9.17 2.92
CA PRO A 145 1.14 9.96 4.14
C PRO A 145 0.02 9.49 5.07
N GLY A 146 0.20 9.69 6.37
CA GLY A 146 -0.87 9.53 7.34
C GLY A 146 -1.91 10.66 7.22
N CYS A 147 -3.15 10.40 7.61
CA CYS A 147 -4.26 11.36 7.49
C CYS A 147 -4.00 12.67 8.25
N TYR A 148 -3.49 12.61 9.47
CA TYR A 148 -3.16 13.81 10.24
C TYR A 148 -2.00 14.60 9.60
N ALA A 149 -0.93 13.92 9.17
CA ALA A 149 0.17 14.58 8.48
C ALA A 149 -0.32 15.26 7.20
N THR A 150 -1.16 14.61 6.41
CA THR A 150 -1.74 15.19 5.19
C THR A 150 -2.56 16.44 5.49
N SER A 151 -3.44 16.39 6.50
CA SER A 151 -4.31 17.50 6.86
C SER A 151 -3.55 18.74 7.36
N VAL A 152 -2.35 18.55 7.91
CA VAL A 152 -1.50 19.64 8.40
C VAL A 152 -0.53 20.13 7.31
N LEU A 153 0.10 19.21 6.58
CA LEU A 153 1.14 19.56 5.59
C LEU A 153 0.56 20.29 4.38
N ILE A 154 -0.62 19.91 3.89
CA ILE A 154 -1.21 20.57 2.70
C ILE A 154 -1.39 22.08 2.94
N PRO A 155 -2.09 22.56 3.99
CA PRO A 155 -2.22 23.99 4.19
C PRO A 155 -0.92 24.68 4.60
N LEU A 156 -0.05 24.04 5.41
CA LEU A 156 1.19 24.68 5.83
C LEU A 156 2.18 24.87 4.69
N LEU A 157 2.35 23.86 3.83
CA LEU A 157 3.27 23.98 2.68
C LEU A 157 2.76 25.02 1.67
N ALA A 158 1.44 25.08 1.45
CA ALA A 158 0.86 26.11 0.58
C ALA A 158 1.00 27.54 1.12
N LEU A 159 1.20 27.71 2.43
CA LEU A 159 1.47 29.02 3.05
C LEU A 159 2.95 29.36 3.10
N ALA A 160 3.82 28.38 2.90
CA ALA A 160 5.28 28.57 2.98
C ALA A 160 5.93 28.87 1.61
N GLU A 161 5.16 28.77 0.51
CA GLU A 161 5.54 29.19 -0.85
C GLU A 161 5.26 30.69 -1.05
#